data_7d51047b1d98071a232bba77d06b1efc
#
_entry.id   7d51047b1d98071a232bba77d06b1efc
#
_cell.length_a   1.000
_cell.length_b   1.000
_cell.length_c   1.000
_cell.angle_alpha   90.00
_cell.angle_beta   90.00
_cell.angle_gamma   90.00
#
_symmetry.space_group_name_H-M   'P 1'
#
loop_
_entity.id
_entity.type
_entity.pdbx_description
1 polymer ?
#
loop_
_entity_poly.entity_id
_entity_poly.type
_entity_poly.pdbx_seq_one_letter_code
_entity_poly.pdbx_strand_id
1 'polypeptide(L)'
;HQLAAALEAATPERWYKQLVSHWGVLGEAVTDAEELTSVLDQVERWPGITSYLQHMCAMDMVSYLPDDILTKVDRASMAVALEARVPLLDHRVVELAWRIPDSMKLKDGKGKAILRDLLYRYVPQELVDRPKMGFGVPVGQWLRHELRDWAEDLLDSTALKNEGFLESSVIQDKWREHLSGRVNWQYYLWDVLMFQSWLREWRSNAVLDRKICNG
;
A
#
# COMPACT_ATOMS: atom_id res chain seq x y z
N HIS A 1 7.67 2.56 15.84
CA HIS A 1 6.29 2.36 16.35
C HIS A 1 5.56 1.23 15.63
N GLN A 2 5.51 1.18 14.29
CA GLN A 2 4.83 0.08 13.56
C GLN A 2 5.37 -1.32 13.91
N LEU A 3 6.68 -1.48 14.01
CA LEU A 3 7.28 -2.77 14.35
C LEU A 3 6.93 -3.20 15.79
N ALA A 4 6.86 -2.27 16.73
CA ALA A 4 6.47 -2.57 18.10
C ALA A 4 4.99 -3.02 18.19
N ALA A 5 4.10 -2.32 17.52
CA ALA A 5 2.69 -2.71 17.43
C ALA A 5 2.50 -4.07 16.72
N ALA A 6 3.30 -4.33 15.67
CA ALA A 6 3.27 -5.61 14.98
C ALA A 6 3.71 -6.78 15.88
N LEU A 7 4.64 -6.57 16.78
CA LEU A 7 5.10 -7.60 17.73
C LEU A 7 4.04 -7.98 18.78
N GLU A 8 3.05 -7.13 19.00
CA GLU A 8 1.91 -7.40 19.90
C GLU A 8 0.77 -8.17 19.20
N ALA A 9 0.85 -8.37 17.89
CA ALA A 9 -0.18 -9.06 17.12
C ALA A 9 -0.25 -10.54 17.50
N ALA A 10 -1.44 -10.99 17.92
CA ALA A 10 -1.66 -12.35 18.38
C ALA A 10 -1.71 -13.40 17.24
N THR A 11 -1.91 -12.96 15.99
CA THR A 11 -2.02 -13.84 14.82
C THR A 11 -1.23 -13.31 13.63
N PRO A 12 -0.80 -14.19 12.68
CA PRO A 12 -0.11 -13.78 11.45
C PRO A 12 -0.88 -12.74 10.64
N GLU A 13 -2.20 -12.84 10.57
CA GLU A 13 -3.06 -11.93 9.81
C GLU A 13 -3.06 -10.53 10.42
N ARG A 14 -3.19 -10.44 11.74
CA ARG A 14 -3.11 -9.16 12.44
C ARG A 14 -1.73 -8.52 12.28
N TRP A 15 -0.69 -9.34 12.37
CA TRP A 15 0.68 -8.89 12.13
C TRP A 15 0.85 -8.35 10.70
N TYR A 16 0.33 -9.08 9.70
CA TYR A 16 0.38 -8.67 8.31
C TYR A 16 -0.42 -7.37 8.07
N LYS A 17 -1.65 -7.27 8.57
CA LYS A 17 -2.45 -6.04 8.47
C LYS A 17 -1.71 -4.83 9.02
N GLN A 18 -1.05 -4.95 10.15
CA GLN A 18 -0.27 -3.85 10.74
C GLN A 18 0.94 -3.45 9.88
N LEU A 19 1.54 -4.41 9.18
CA LEU A 19 2.67 -4.11 8.28
C LEU A 19 2.25 -3.35 7.01
N VAL A 20 1.09 -3.71 6.45
CA VAL A 20 0.61 -3.13 5.19
C VAL A 20 -0.28 -1.89 5.41
N SER A 21 -0.70 -1.62 6.64
CA SER A 21 -1.52 -0.47 6.99
C SER A 21 -0.65 0.71 7.43
N HIS A 22 -0.95 1.90 6.91
CA HIS A 22 -0.36 3.13 7.43
C HIS A 22 -1.08 3.56 8.73
N TRP A 23 -2.41 3.50 8.76
CA TRP A 23 -3.23 3.85 9.92
C TRP A 23 -3.55 2.58 10.73
N GLY A 24 -2.94 2.45 11.90
CA GLY A 24 -3.14 1.27 12.77
C GLY A 24 -4.56 1.16 13.31
N VAL A 25 -5.23 2.30 13.54
CA VAL A 25 -6.62 2.38 13.97
C VAL A 25 -7.33 3.40 13.08
N LEU A 26 -8.26 2.94 12.25
CA LEU A 26 -9.01 3.81 11.32
C LEU A 26 -9.80 4.92 12.05
N GLY A 27 -10.40 4.61 13.20
CA GLY A 27 -11.19 5.54 13.98
C GLY A 27 -10.43 6.75 14.52
N GLU A 28 -9.09 6.77 14.44
CA GLU A 28 -8.34 7.98 14.78
C GLU A 28 -8.47 9.07 13.71
N ALA A 29 -8.56 8.70 12.45
CA ALA A 29 -8.51 9.65 11.34
C ALA A 29 -9.84 9.82 10.61
N VAL A 30 -10.69 8.81 10.62
CA VAL A 30 -11.97 8.77 9.89
C VAL A 30 -13.12 8.83 10.88
N THR A 31 -14.00 9.81 10.72
CA THR A 31 -15.15 10.02 11.59
C THR A 31 -16.16 8.87 11.41
N ASP A 32 -16.65 8.31 12.52
CA ASP A 32 -17.65 7.23 12.54
C ASP A 32 -17.29 6.00 11.68
N ALA A 33 -15.98 5.73 11.54
CA ALA A 33 -15.52 4.60 10.73
C ALA A 33 -15.68 3.27 11.46
N GLU A 34 -16.24 2.30 10.73
CA GLU A 34 -16.15 0.89 11.07
C GLU A 34 -15.15 0.22 10.12
N GLU A 35 -14.28 -0.62 10.68
CA GLU A 35 -13.34 -1.39 9.87
C GLU A 35 -14.10 -2.45 9.07
N LEU A 36 -14.03 -2.35 7.74
CA LEU A 36 -14.66 -3.32 6.85
C LEU A 36 -13.94 -4.66 6.93
N THR A 37 -14.72 -5.74 7.00
CA THR A 37 -14.17 -7.10 6.92
C THR A 37 -13.52 -7.32 5.57
N SER A 38 -12.23 -7.58 5.58
CA SER A 38 -11.44 -7.86 4.38
C SER A 38 -11.27 -9.37 4.15
N VAL A 39 -10.73 -9.76 3.01
CA VAL A 39 -10.34 -11.15 2.74
C VAL A 39 -9.32 -11.67 3.76
N LEU A 40 -8.52 -10.78 4.35
CA LEU A 40 -7.54 -11.11 5.38
C LEU A 40 -8.17 -11.51 6.73
N ASP A 41 -9.44 -11.17 6.94
CA ASP A 41 -10.20 -11.54 8.15
C ASP A 41 -10.91 -12.89 8.01
N GLN A 42 -10.90 -13.49 6.81
CA GLN A 42 -11.61 -14.72 6.48
C GLN A 42 -10.65 -15.91 6.35
N VAL A 43 -9.81 -16.12 7.35
CA VAL A 43 -8.72 -17.12 7.34
C VAL A 43 -9.24 -18.54 7.17
N GLU A 44 -10.45 -18.81 7.64
CA GLU A 44 -11.14 -20.09 7.48
C GLU A 44 -11.40 -20.48 6.02
N ARG A 45 -11.35 -19.49 5.10
CA ARG A 45 -11.45 -19.72 3.65
C ARG A 45 -10.12 -20.12 3.00
N TRP A 46 -9.04 -20.20 3.76
CA TRP A 46 -7.69 -20.49 3.26
C TRP A 46 -7.25 -21.92 3.68
N PRO A 47 -7.86 -22.97 3.10
CA PRO A 47 -7.58 -24.33 3.49
C PRO A 47 -6.17 -24.76 3.06
N GLY A 48 -5.55 -25.59 3.90
CA GLY A 48 -4.33 -26.30 3.56
C GLY A 48 -3.02 -25.51 3.63
N ILE A 49 -3.04 -24.25 4.10
CA ILE A 49 -1.81 -23.47 4.32
C ILE A 49 -1.25 -23.85 5.70
N THR A 50 -0.08 -24.49 5.71
CA THR A 50 0.55 -24.99 6.95
C THR A 50 1.80 -24.23 7.35
N SER A 51 2.48 -23.56 6.40
CA SER A 51 3.69 -22.82 6.69
C SER A 51 3.42 -21.31 6.79
N TYR A 52 4.16 -20.65 7.69
CA TYR A 52 4.10 -19.20 7.85
C TYR A 52 4.47 -18.47 6.55
N LEU A 53 5.48 -18.95 5.81
CA LEU A 53 5.88 -18.37 4.53
C LEU A 53 4.75 -18.45 3.49
N GLN A 54 4.09 -19.60 3.39
CA GLN A 54 2.94 -19.75 2.49
C GLN A 54 1.79 -18.82 2.88
N HIS A 55 1.55 -18.65 4.18
CA HIS A 55 0.53 -17.75 4.69
C HIS A 55 0.81 -16.30 4.25
N MET A 56 2.03 -15.81 4.45
CA MET A 56 2.44 -14.47 4.00
C MET A 56 2.28 -14.32 2.49
N CYS A 57 2.72 -15.31 1.71
CA CYS A 57 2.56 -15.29 0.24
C CYS A 57 1.09 -15.25 -0.18
N ALA A 58 0.21 -15.97 0.51
CA ALA A 58 -1.23 -15.96 0.21
C ALA A 58 -1.84 -14.59 0.49
N MET A 59 -1.51 -13.98 1.62
CA MET A 59 -1.98 -12.64 1.97
C MET A 59 -1.52 -11.59 0.96
N ASP A 60 -0.24 -11.62 0.55
CA ASP A 60 0.27 -10.76 -0.52
C ASP A 60 -0.50 -10.95 -1.84
N MET A 61 -0.79 -12.18 -2.21
CA MET A 61 -1.48 -12.48 -3.48
C MET A 61 -2.91 -11.95 -3.54
N VAL A 62 -3.60 -11.86 -2.42
CA VAL A 62 -5.02 -11.44 -2.38
C VAL A 62 -5.21 -9.99 -1.93
N SER A 63 -4.15 -9.29 -1.55
CA SER A 63 -4.21 -7.90 -1.10
C SER A 63 -3.12 -7.03 -1.73
N TYR A 64 -1.89 -7.07 -1.23
CA TYR A 64 -0.82 -6.18 -1.66
C TYR A 64 -0.49 -6.27 -3.17
N LEU A 65 -0.50 -7.48 -3.73
CA LEU A 65 -0.23 -7.67 -5.15
C LEU A 65 -1.27 -7.01 -6.05
N PRO A 66 -2.59 -7.27 -5.92
CA PRO A 66 -3.59 -6.65 -6.78
C PRO A 66 -3.80 -5.17 -6.45
N ASP A 67 -3.87 -4.80 -5.17
CA ASP A 67 -4.34 -3.48 -4.75
C ASP A 67 -3.26 -2.41 -4.82
N ASP A 68 -1.98 -2.76 -4.63
CA ASP A 68 -0.85 -1.82 -4.75
C ASP A 68 -0.04 -2.07 -6.03
N ILE A 69 0.61 -3.24 -6.14
CA ILE A 69 1.64 -3.46 -7.18
C ILE A 69 1.03 -3.47 -8.58
N LEU A 70 0.00 -4.27 -8.82
CA LEU A 70 -0.61 -4.38 -10.15
C LEU A 70 -1.37 -3.13 -10.52
N THR A 71 -2.09 -2.52 -9.59
CA THR A 71 -2.79 -1.24 -9.81
C THR A 71 -1.81 -0.14 -10.20
N LYS A 72 -0.69 -0.03 -9.52
CA LYS A 72 0.36 0.95 -9.80
C LYS A 72 0.98 0.74 -11.19
N VAL A 73 1.36 -0.49 -11.50
CA VAL A 73 1.97 -0.84 -12.79
C VAL A 73 0.99 -0.59 -13.93
N ASP A 74 -0.24 -1.03 -13.80
CA ASP A 74 -1.28 -0.86 -14.82
C ASP A 74 -1.55 0.62 -15.09
N ARG A 75 -1.82 1.40 -14.06
CA ARG A 75 -2.12 2.84 -14.23
C ARG A 75 -0.95 3.62 -14.80
N ALA A 76 0.27 3.35 -14.36
CA ALA A 76 1.45 4.02 -14.87
C ALA A 76 1.73 3.68 -16.33
N SER A 77 1.59 2.42 -16.73
CA SER A 77 1.82 1.98 -18.10
C SER A 77 0.68 2.40 -19.04
N MET A 78 -0.57 2.30 -18.60
CA MET A 78 -1.73 2.71 -19.40
C MET A 78 -1.83 4.23 -19.60
N ALA A 79 -1.24 5.03 -18.73
CA ALA A 79 -1.13 6.47 -18.94
C ALA A 79 -0.39 6.84 -20.23
N VAL A 80 0.43 5.93 -20.75
CA VAL A 80 1.13 6.05 -22.04
C VAL A 80 0.70 4.98 -23.05
N ALA A 81 -0.50 4.38 -22.86
CA ALA A 81 -1.09 3.36 -23.71
C ALA A 81 -0.23 2.08 -23.86
N LEU A 82 0.55 1.72 -22.84
CA LEU A 82 1.36 0.52 -22.79
C LEU A 82 0.72 -0.53 -21.88
N GLU A 83 0.31 -1.65 -22.43
CA GLU A 83 -0.21 -2.78 -21.64
C GLU A 83 0.93 -3.60 -21.05
N ALA A 84 1.00 -3.67 -19.71
CA ALA A 84 1.98 -4.49 -19.02
C ALA A 84 1.58 -5.97 -19.01
N ARG A 85 2.51 -6.87 -19.36
CA ARG A 85 2.35 -8.32 -19.25
C ARG A 85 3.28 -8.85 -18.19
N VAL A 86 2.76 -9.63 -17.24
CA VAL A 86 3.52 -10.17 -16.10
C VAL A 86 3.57 -11.70 -16.20
N PRO A 87 4.61 -12.28 -16.85
CA PRO A 87 4.68 -13.73 -17.11
C PRO A 87 4.65 -14.60 -15.85
N LEU A 88 5.17 -14.10 -14.73
CA LEU A 88 5.17 -14.82 -13.44
C LEU A 88 3.79 -14.90 -12.79
N LEU A 89 2.78 -14.18 -13.29
CA LEU A 89 1.39 -14.28 -12.85
C LEU A 89 0.54 -15.20 -13.72
N ASP A 90 1.11 -15.87 -14.71
CA ASP A 90 0.43 -16.96 -15.40
C ASP A 90 0.00 -18.02 -14.38
N HIS A 91 -1.27 -18.45 -14.42
CA HIS A 91 -1.84 -19.37 -13.42
C HIS A 91 -1.02 -20.66 -13.29
N ARG A 92 -0.43 -21.17 -14.40
CA ARG A 92 0.41 -22.37 -14.40
C ARG A 92 1.69 -22.16 -13.61
N VAL A 93 2.28 -20.96 -13.69
CA VAL A 93 3.48 -20.58 -12.91
C VAL A 93 3.13 -20.43 -11.45
N VAL A 94 2.00 -19.80 -11.14
CA VAL A 94 1.50 -19.65 -9.78
C VAL A 94 1.21 -21.01 -9.14
N GLU A 95 0.49 -21.89 -9.83
CA GLU A 95 0.21 -23.25 -9.36
C GLU A 95 1.49 -24.07 -9.12
N LEU A 96 2.47 -23.95 -10.02
CA LEU A 96 3.78 -24.56 -9.82
C LEU A 96 4.47 -23.99 -8.58
N ALA A 97 4.48 -22.68 -8.43
CA ALA A 97 5.10 -22.00 -7.29
C ALA A 97 4.51 -22.45 -5.94
N TRP A 98 3.20 -22.72 -5.89
CA TRP A 98 2.55 -23.26 -4.70
C TRP A 98 2.99 -24.69 -4.34
N ARG A 99 3.35 -25.50 -5.33
CA ARG A 99 3.85 -26.89 -5.14
C ARG A 99 5.34 -26.94 -4.75
N ILE A 100 6.08 -25.86 -4.96
CA ILE A 100 7.51 -25.78 -4.60
C ILE A 100 7.66 -25.73 -3.08
N PRO A 101 8.49 -26.60 -2.47
CA PRO A 101 8.79 -26.57 -1.05
C PRO A 101 9.39 -25.22 -0.60
N ASP A 102 9.13 -24.81 0.62
CA ASP A 102 9.61 -23.55 1.19
C ASP A 102 11.15 -23.44 1.18
N SER A 103 11.86 -24.58 1.36
CA SER A 103 13.32 -24.63 1.30
C SER A 103 13.91 -24.30 -0.07
N MET A 104 13.12 -24.40 -1.14
CA MET A 104 13.49 -23.96 -2.48
C MET A 104 13.07 -22.52 -2.78
N LYS A 105 12.19 -21.95 -1.98
CA LYS A 105 11.78 -20.54 -2.08
C LYS A 105 12.68 -19.63 -1.26
N LEU A 106 13.06 -20.10 -0.06
CA LEU A 106 13.90 -19.36 0.89
C LEU A 106 15.10 -20.24 1.29
N LYS A 107 16.31 -19.79 0.99
CA LYS A 107 17.55 -20.47 1.32
C LYS A 107 18.55 -19.50 1.94
N ASP A 108 19.10 -19.84 3.10
CA ASP A 108 20.09 -19.02 3.82
C ASP A 108 19.63 -17.56 4.05
N GLY A 109 18.34 -17.37 4.37
CA GLY A 109 17.73 -16.05 4.55
C GLY A 109 17.49 -15.27 3.24
N LYS A 110 17.83 -15.84 2.08
CA LYS A 110 17.62 -15.20 0.77
C LYS A 110 16.35 -15.75 0.11
N GLY A 111 15.41 -14.87 -0.19
CA GLY A 111 14.21 -15.22 -0.94
C GLY A 111 14.47 -15.49 -2.43
N LYS A 112 13.47 -16.09 -3.10
CA LYS A 112 13.48 -16.40 -4.53
C LYS A 112 14.62 -17.37 -4.93
N ALA A 113 14.98 -18.31 -4.06
CA ALA A 113 16.17 -19.15 -4.23
C ALA A 113 16.20 -19.87 -5.59
N ILE A 114 15.14 -20.59 -5.94
CA ILE A 114 15.07 -21.31 -7.23
C ILE A 114 15.17 -20.38 -8.45
N LEU A 115 14.61 -19.15 -8.36
CA LEU A 115 14.72 -18.18 -9.46
C LEU A 115 16.14 -17.60 -9.57
N ARG A 116 16.84 -17.44 -8.44
CA ARG A 116 18.25 -17.02 -8.43
C ARG A 116 19.14 -18.09 -9.02
N ASP A 117 18.96 -19.35 -8.61
CA ASP A 117 19.71 -20.48 -9.13
C ASP A 117 19.53 -20.62 -10.65
N LEU A 118 18.32 -20.37 -11.17
CA LEU A 118 18.05 -20.33 -12.60
C LEU A 118 18.76 -19.12 -13.27
N LEU A 119 18.63 -17.93 -12.70
CA LEU A 119 19.16 -16.70 -13.25
C LEU A 119 20.71 -16.72 -13.34
N TYR A 120 21.38 -17.29 -12.35
CA TYR A 120 22.85 -17.38 -12.33
C TYR A 120 23.43 -18.25 -13.45
N ARG A 121 22.60 -19.04 -14.15
CA ARG A 121 23.03 -19.77 -15.36
C ARG A 121 23.20 -18.85 -16.57
N TYR A 122 22.60 -17.67 -16.54
CA TYR A 122 22.55 -16.72 -17.65
C TYR A 122 23.25 -15.40 -17.33
N VAL A 123 23.27 -15.00 -16.06
CA VAL A 123 23.79 -13.71 -15.60
C VAL A 123 24.74 -13.94 -14.43
N PRO A 124 25.94 -13.34 -14.44
CA PRO A 124 26.87 -13.40 -13.32
C PRO A 124 26.21 -12.96 -12.00
N GLN A 125 26.51 -13.69 -10.93
CA GLN A 125 25.91 -13.47 -9.62
C GLN A 125 26.13 -12.05 -9.09
N GLU A 126 27.31 -11.48 -9.35
CA GLU A 126 27.71 -10.15 -8.89
C GLU A 126 26.81 -9.03 -9.45
N LEU A 127 26.21 -9.26 -10.61
CA LEU A 127 25.27 -8.30 -11.23
C LEU A 127 23.87 -8.38 -10.61
N VAL A 128 23.54 -9.51 -9.99
CA VAL A 128 22.21 -9.78 -9.42
C VAL A 128 22.20 -9.51 -7.91
N ASP A 129 23.21 -9.98 -7.20
CA ASP A 129 23.32 -9.92 -5.74
C ASP A 129 23.86 -8.55 -5.26
N ARG A 130 23.03 -7.53 -5.39
CA ARG A 130 23.29 -6.19 -4.83
C ARG A 130 22.27 -5.85 -3.74
N PRO A 131 22.64 -4.93 -2.82
CA PRO A 131 21.70 -4.43 -1.84
C PRO A 131 20.43 -3.90 -2.53
N LYS A 132 19.28 -4.30 -2.02
CA LYS A 132 18.00 -3.78 -2.53
C LYS A 132 17.89 -2.31 -2.18
N MET A 133 17.64 -1.48 -3.17
CA MET A 133 17.22 -0.10 -2.99
C MET A 133 15.73 -0.04 -3.32
N GLY A 134 14.92 0.42 -2.34
CA GLY A 134 13.48 0.62 -2.58
C GLY A 134 13.24 1.77 -3.56
N PHE A 135 12.12 1.73 -4.25
CA PHE A 135 11.64 2.82 -5.12
C PHE A 135 11.00 3.96 -4.30
N GLY A 136 11.55 4.24 -3.12
CA GLY A 136 11.02 5.31 -2.27
C GLY A 136 11.18 6.67 -2.93
N VAL A 137 10.08 7.39 -3.10
CA VAL A 137 10.05 8.80 -3.49
C VAL A 137 10.11 9.67 -2.23
N PRO A 138 10.79 10.84 -2.27
CA PRO A 138 10.98 11.68 -1.09
C PRO A 138 9.71 12.50 -0.74
N VAL A 139 8.56 11.83 -0.62
CA VAL A 139 7.25 12.46 -0.34
C VAL A 139 7.33 13.35 0.88
N GLY A 140 7.99 12.88 1.94
CA GLY A 140 8.13 13.66 3.17
C GLY A 140 8.91 14.96 3.00
N GLN A 141 9.85 15.02 2.08
CA GLN A 141 10.56 16.25 1.72
C GLN A 141 9.65 17.15 0.86
N TRP A 142 9.01 16.58 -0.14
CA TRP A 142 8.09 17.33 -1.01
C TRP A 142 6.96 18.00 -0.21
N LEU A 143 6.38 17.30 0.77
CA LEU A 143 5.33 17.85 1.62
C LEU A 143 5.83 18.99 2.53
N ARG A 144 7.11 19.03 2.85
CA ARG A 144 7.69 20.15 3.62
C ARG A 144 8.06 21.35 2.74
N HIS A 145 8.22 21.14 1.43
CA HIS A 145 8.73 22.14 0.48
C HIS A 145 7.82 22.29 -0.74
N GLU A 146 8.05 21.53 -1.80
CA GLU A 146 7.47 21.76 -3.13
C GLU A 146 5.95 21.58 -3.17
N LEU A 147 5.41 20.64 -2.37
CA LEU A 147 3.98 20.35 -2.30
C LEU A 147 3.29 20.94 -1.06
N ARG A 148 3.99 21.80 -0.32
CA ARG A 148 3.49 22.32 0.96
C ARG A 148 2.19 23.10 0.79
N ASP A 149 2.17 24.08 -0.08
CA ASP A 149 1.00 24.95 -0.30
C ASP A 149 -0.21 24.15 -0.78
N TRP A 150 0.03 23.20 -1.68
CA TRP A 150 -1.00 22.28 -2.16
C TRP A 150 -1.54 21.39 -1.03
N ALA A 151 -0.68 20.90 -0.16
CA ALA A 151 -1.10 20.09 0.97
C ALA A 151 -1.87 20.92 2.01
N GLU A 152 -1.42 22.14 2.33
CA GLU A 152 -2.10 23.04 3.25
C GLU A 152 -3.51 23.44 2.76
N ASP A 153 -3.68 23.63 1.44
CA ASP A 153 -4.98 23.89 0.82
C ASP A 153 -5.94 22.68 0.94
N LEU A 154 -5.45 21.45 0.75
CA LEU A 154 -6.24 20.24 0.89
C LEU A 154 -6.54 19.89 2.36
N LEU A 155 -5.66 20.25 3.27
CA LEU A 155 -5.79 19.97 4.70
C LEU A 155 -6.42 21.14 5.49
N ASP A 156 -7.05 22.10 4.81
CA ASP A 156 -7.71 23.22 5.53
C ASP A 156 -8.68 22.71 6.59
N SER A 157 -8.50 23.19 7.81
CA SER A 157 -9.23 22.66 8.97
C SER A 157 -10.74 22.92 8.91
N THR A 158 -11.15 24.00 8.23
CA THR A 158 -12.56 24.33 8.05
C THR A 158 -13.19 23.45 7.00
N ALA A 159 -12.47 23.20 5.89
CA ALA A 159 -12.89 22.28 4.85
C ALA A 159 -13.07 20.87 5.40
N LEU A 160 -12.05 20.32 6.09
CA LEU A 160 -12.12 18.99 6.71
C LEU A 160 -13.32 18.83 7.65
N LYS A 161 -13.58 19.83 8.51
CA LYS A 161 -14.74 19.82 9.43
C LYS A 161 -16.06 19.85 8.69
N ASN A 162 -16.18 20.69 7.67
CA ASN A 162 -17.41 20.82 6.89
C ASN A 162 -17.72 19.58 6.04
N GLU A 163 -16.68 18.87 5.62
CA GLU A 163 -16.82 17.64 4.87
C GLU A 163 -17.26 16.46 5.74
N GLY A 164 -16.79 16.41 6.99
CA GLY A 164 -17.23 15.46 8.01
C GLY A 164 -16.70 14.03 7.85
N PHE A 165 -15.77 13.78 6.91
CA PHE A 165 -15.20 12.45 6.71
C PHE A 165 -13.97 12.18 7.58
N LEU A 166 -13.21 13.23 7.90
CA LEU A 166 -11.92 13.11 8.56
C LEU A 166 -11.88 13.92 9.86
N GLU A 167 -11.22 13.35 10.87
CA GLU A 167 -11.01 14.03 12.13
C GLU A 167 -9.94 15.12 12.00
N SER A 168 -10.40 16.34 11.81
CA SER A 168 -9.57 17.52 11.51
C SER A 168 -8.45 17.73 12.53
N SER A 169 -8.72 17.53 13.82
CA SER A 169 -7.74 17.76 14.90
C SER A 169 -6.55 16.80 14.75
N VAL A 170 -6.81 15.53 14.54
CA VAL A 170 -5.77 14.49 14.35
C VAL A 170 -4.91 14.78 13.14
N ILE A 171 -5.55 15.16 12.02
CA ILE A 171 -4.83 15.47 10.78
C ILE A 171 -3.92 16.70 10.96
N GLN A 172 -4.43 17.75 11.59
CA GLN A 172 -3.68 18.99 11.84
C GLN A 172 -2.51 18.76 12.80
N ASP A 173 -2.65 17.90 13.80
CA ASP A 173 -1.56 17.56 14.71
C ASP A 173 -0.45 16.82 13.98
N LYS A 174 -0.79 15.81 13.19
CA LYS A 174 0.20 15.07 12.36
C LYS A 174 0.87 16.00 11.32
N TRP A 175 0.13 16.92 10.72
CA TRP A 175 0.69 17.90 9.79
C TRP A 175 1.72 18.81 10.48
N ARG A 176 1.39 19.38 11.63
CA ARG A 176 2.32 20.23 12.41
C ARG A 176 3.58 19.48 12.83
N GLU A 177 3.45 18.23 13.30
CA GLU A 177 4.59 17.39 13.65
C GLU A 177 5.48 17.08 12.44
N HIS A 178 4.86 16.80 11.29
CA HIS A 178 5.59 16.55 10.05
C HIS A 178 6.38 17.77 9.59
N LEU A 179 5.77 18.95 9.57
CA LEU A 179 6.42 20.22 9.20
C LEU A 179 7.57 20.57 10.14
N SER A 180 7.42 20.32 11.44
CA SER A 180 8.49 20.57 12.41
C SER A 180 9.69 19.64 12.29
N GLY A 181 9.59 18.56 11.49
CA GLY A 181 10.61 17.53 11.37
C GLY A 181 10.71 16.58 12.58
N ARG A 182 9.86 16.76 13.61
CA ARG A 182 9.87 15.93 14.82
C ARG A 182 9.50 14.48 14.52
N VAL A 183 8.46 14.29 13.70
CA VAL A 183 7.99 12.97 13.23
C VAL A 183 7.75 13.01 11.72
N ASN A 184 8.10 11.95 11.04
CA ASN A 184 7.81 11.83 9.62
C ASN A 184 6.48 11.10 9.39
N TRP A 185 5.41 11.86 9.20
CA TRP A 185 4.06 11.35 8.93
C TRP A 185 3.73 11.22 7.43
N GLN A 186 4.74 11.14 6.55
CA GLN A 186 4.56 11.22 5.09
C GLN A 186 3.49 10.27 4.54
N TYR A 187 3.46 9.01 4.94
CA TYR A 187 2.51 8.04 4.40
C TYR A 187 1.10 8.27 4.89
N TYR A 188 0.93 8.56 6.18
CA TYR A 188 -0.37 8.90 6.77
C TYR A 188 -0.98 10.14 6.12
N LEU A 189 -0.19 11.18 5.95
CA LEU A 189 -0.62 12.42 5.32
C LEU A 189 -0.88 12.24 3.83
N TRP A 190 -0.09 11.40 3.15
CA TRP A 190 -0.29 11.12 1.75
C TRP A 190 -1.62 10.45 1.47
N ASP A 191 -2.04 9.47 2.30
CA ASP A 191 -3.35 8.82 2.18
C ASP A 191 -4.49 9.85 2.29
N VAL A 192 -4.40 10.74 3.27
CA VAL A 192 -5.37 11.82 3.47
C VAL A 192 -5.40 12.78 2.26
N LEU A 193 -4.23 13.21 1.80
CA LEU A 193 -4.11 14.13 0.66
C LEU A 193 -4.65 13.51 -0.63
N MET A 194 -4.40 12.23 -0.87
CA MET A 194 -4.95 11.52 -2.04
C MET A 194 -6.48 11.43 -1.95
N PHE A 195 -7.03 11.11 -0.78
CA PHE A 195 -8.48 11.11 -0.56
C PHE A 195 -9.09 12.49 -0.80
N GLN A 196 -8.50 13.55 -0.26
CA GLN A 196 -8.98 14.93 -0.42
C GLN A 196 -8.89 15.42 -1.86
N SER A 197 -7.80 15.09 -2.56
CA SER A 197 -7.64 15.41 -3.97
C SER A 197 -8.70 14.71 -4.83
N TRP A 198 -8.92 13.41 -4.58
CA TRP A 198 -9.97 12.64 -5.24
C TRP A 198 -11.38 13.20 -4.95
N LEU A 199 -11.69 13.52 -3.70
CA LEU A 199 -13.00 14.06 -3.30
C LEU A 199 -13.29 15.41 -3.98
N ARG A 200 -12.28 16.27 -4.07
CA ARG A 200 -12.38 17.56 -4.76
C ARG A 200 -12.68 17.39 -6.25
N GLU A 201 -11.96 16.52 -6.92
CA GLU A 201 -12.15 16.20 -8.33
C GLU A 201 -13.53 15.58 -8.59
N TRP A 202 -13.91 14.61 -7.78
CA TRP A 202 -15.21 13.95 -7.90
C TRP A 202 -16.38 14.93 -7.75
N ARG A 203 -16.33 15.84 -6.75
CA ARG A 203 -17.35 16.88 -6.57
C ARG A 203 -17.41 17.85 -7.74
N SER A 204 -16.27 18.23 -8.29
CA SER A 204 -16.20 19.12 -9.45
C SER A 204 -16.85 18.48 -10.68
N ASN A 205 -16.61 17.22 -10.95
CA ASN A 205 -17.19 16.47 -12.05
C ASN A 205 -18.71 16.25 -11.86
N ALA A 206 -19.16 15.92 -10.64
CA ALA A 206 -20.59 15.77 -10.32
C ALA A 206 -21.40 17.07 -10.52
N VAL A 207 -20.76 18.23 -10.35
CA VAL A 207 -21.39 19.54 -10.62
C VAL A 207 -21.48 19.79 -12.12
N LEU A 208 -20.47 19.39 -12.90
CA LEU A 208 -20.47 19.51 -14.36
C LEU A 208 -21.55 18.62 -15.01
N ASP A 209 -21.67 17.37 -14.56
CA ASP A 209 -22.68 16.43 -15.08
C ASP A 209 -24.10 16.92 -14.85
N ARG A 210 -24.39 17.52 -13.67
CA ARG A 210 -25.71 18.12 -13.37
C ARG A 210 -26.03 19.31 -14.27
N LYS A 211 -25.03 20.11 -14.67
CA LYS A 211 -25.24 21.24 -15.59
C LYS A 211 -25.50 20.80 -17.01
N ILE A 212 -24.89 19.69 -17.46
CA ILE A 212 -25.10 19.12 -18.80
C ILE A 212 -26.48 18.46 -18.91
N CYS A 213 -26.97 17.81 -17.86
CA CYS A 213 -28.27 17.13 -17.84
C CYS A 213 -29.47 18.12 -17.69
N ASN A 214 -29.25 19.35 -17.24
CA ASN A 214 -30.32 20.33 -16.99
C ASN A 214 -30.33 21.50 -18.02
N GLY A 215 -29.52 21.47 -19.05
CA GLY A 215 -29.50 22.42 -20.17
C GLY A 215 -29.94 21.78 -21.47
#